data_98f7d6387337b0a1fa7f18617b938604
#
_entry.id   98f7d6387337b0a1fa7f18617b938604
#
_cell.length_a   1.000
_cell.length_b   1.000
_cell.length_c   1.000
_cell.angle_alpha   90.00
_cell.angle_beta   90.00
_cell.angle_gamma   90.00
#
_symmetry.space_group_name_H-M   'P 1'
#
loop_
_entity.id
_entity.type
_entity.pdbx_description
1 polymer ?
#
loop_
_entity_poly.entity_id
_entity_poly.type
_entity_poly.pdbx_seq_one_letter_code
_entity_poly.pdbx_strand_id
1 'polypeptide(L)'
;MPSNEIDPRLLSRFATNRTSRRRFIGGGAAAAAAVAMGGSFLAACSSDKGAAPATTATQEGPASGTVRISNWPLYMADGFVADFQKASGLTVDYKEDFNDNEQWFAKVKEPLSRKQDIGADLAVPTTFMMVRLHNLGWLNEISDAGVPNKKNVRPDLLEASVDPGRKYSAPYMSGLVGLAYNKAATGRDITKIDDLWDPAFKGRVSLFSDAQDGLGMIMLSQGSSVEKPTTETVNKAIDVVREQKDKGQIRRFTGNDYADDLAAGNIAVAQAYSGDVVQLQADNPDLQFVVPESGATTFVDTMVIPYTTQNQKAAEAWINYVYDRANYAKLVAFVQYVPVLSDMTDELNKVDPAAAKNPLINPSKEVLDKSKGWAPLTDEQTKEYNDAYAAVTGG
;
A
#
# COMPACT_ATOMS: atom_id res chain seq x y z
N MET A 1 22.27 26.24 -21.87
CA MET A 1 22.01 25.42 -20.68
C MET A 1 20.71 25.93 -20.11
N PRO A 2 19.61 25.17 -20.10
CA PRO A 2 18.40 25.59 -19.41
C PRO A 2 18.60 25.36 -17.92
N SER A 3 18.30 26.37 -17.12
CA SER A 3 18.29 26.31 -15.65
C SER A 3 17.26 25.29 -15.16
N ASN A 4 17.72 24.27 -14.46
CA ASN A 4 16.86 23.37 -13.67
C ASN A 4 16.32 24.15 -12.46
N GLU A 5 15.37 25.04 -12.65
CA GLU A 5 14.58 25.57 -11.54
C GLU A 5 13.48 24.55 -11.22
N ILE A 6 13.64 23.88 -10.09
CA ILE A 6 12.61 22.99 -9.50
C ILE A 6 11.40 23.86 -9.18
N ASP A 7 10.21 23.46 -9.62
CA ASP A 7 8.95 24.19 -9.35
C ASP A 7 8.77 24.34 -7.82
N PRO A 8 8.71 25.59 -7.30
CA PRO A 8 8.53 25.84 -5.86
C PRO A 8 7.27 25.20 -5.26
N ARG A 9 6.28 24.81 -6.11
CA ARG A 9 5.07 24.13 -5.69
C ARG A 9 5.33 22.69 -5.29
N LEU A 10 6.37 22.04 -5.84
CA LEU A 10 6.80 20.69 -5.39
C LEU A 10 7.42 20.76 -4.00
N LEU A 11 8.24 21.77 -3.72
CA LEU A 11 8.86 21.94 -2.39
C LEU A 11 7.84 22.24 -1.27
N SER A 12 6.73 22.94 -1.60
CA SER A 12 5.70 23.22 -0.62
C SER A 12 4.88 21.99 -0.21
N ARG A 13 4.77 20.98 -1.08
CA ARG A 13 4.01 19.75 -0.82
C ARG A 13 4.64 18.90 0.30
N PHE A 14 5.97 18.87 0.38
CA PHE A 14 6.67 18.12 1.42
C PHE A 14 6.84 18.89 2.74
N ALA A 15 6.83 20.23 2.69
CA ALA A 15 6.92 21.06 3.88
C ALA A 15 5.66 21.01 4.76
N THR A 16 4.47 20.85 4.17
CA THR A 16 3.20 20.76 4.89
C THR A 16 3.04 19.43 5.63
N ASN A 17 3.55 18.32 5.08
CA ASN A 17 3.52 17.01 5.76
C ASN A 17 4.48 16.92 6.96
N ARG A 18 5.59 17.67 6.96
CA ARG A 18 6.53 17.72 8.12
C ARG A 18 5.92 18.37 9.37
N THR A 19 4.99 19.29 9.22
CA THR A 19 4.34 19.96 10.36
C THR A 19 3.29 19.11 11.06
N SER A 20 2.66 18.17 10.36
CA SER A 20 1.69 17.22 10.92
C SER A 20 2.36 16.19 11.84
N ARG A 21 3.54 15.67 11.47
CA ARG A 21 4.26 14.63 12.26
C ARG A 21 4.83 15.15 13.59
N ARG A 22 5.21 16.43 13.69
CA ARG A 22 5.75 17.02 14.94
C ARG A 22 4.69 17.31 16.01
N ARG A 23 3.40 17.37 15.68
CA ARG A 23 2.33 17.63 16.64
C ARG A 23 1.84 16.40 17.40
N PHE A 24 2.21 15.18 17.00
CA PHE A 24 1.73 13.95 17.63
C PHE A 24 2.58 13.46 18.82
N ILE A 25 3.77 14.01 19.03
CA ILE A 25 4.69 13.58 20.10
C ILE A 25 4.67 14.52 21.34
N GLY A 26 3.87 15.59 21.32
CA GLY A 26 3.90 16.66 22.33
C GLY A 26 2.66 16.85 23.19
N GLY A 27 1.76 15.86 23.33
CA GLY A 27 0.49 16.05 24.02
C GLY A 27 0.16 15.05 25.14
N GLY A 28 1.07 14.82 26.06
CA GLY A 28 0.82 13.95 27.20
C GLY A 28 1.32 14.53 28.52
N ALA A 29 0.63 15.48 29.12
CA ALA A 29 0.62 15.69 30.57
C ALA A 29 -0.34 16.84 30.94
N ALA A 30 -1.11 16.59 31.98
CA ALA A 30 -1.87 17.50 32.84
C ALA A 30 -3.32 17.82 32.43
N ALA A 31 -4.27 17.16 33.09
CA ALA A 31 -5.19 17.82 34.03
C ALA A 31 -6.04 16.78 34.78
N ALA A 32 -5.67 16.47 35.97
CA ALA A 32 -6.56 15.92 36.99
C ALA A 32 -7.22 17.10 37.71
N ALA A 33 -8.55 17.15 37.69
CA ALA A 33 -9.31 17.91 38.68
C ALA A 33 -10.68 17.25 38.89
N ALA A 34 -10.90 16.85 40.12
CA ALA A 34 -12.10 16.21 40.63
C ALA A 34 -13.31 17.16 40.68
N VAL A 35 -14.49 16.58 40.43
CA VAL A 35 -15.70 16.98 41.13
C VAL A 35 -16.51 15.75 41.48
N ALA A 36 -16.64 15.52 42.78
CA ALA A 36 -17.58 14.58 43.36
C ALA A 36 -18.95 15.22 43.47
N MET A 37 -19.98 14.51 43.03
CA MET A 37 -21.32 14.58 43.64
C MET A 37 -22.20 13.41 43.18
N GLY A 38 -22.63 12.70 44.10
CA GLY A 38 -23.59 11.75 44.44
C GLY A 38 -24.75 11.40 43.48
N GLY A 39 -25.04 10.09 43.44
CA GLY A 39 -26.30 9.60 42.85
C GLY A 39 -26.25 8.07 42.74
N SER A 40 -26.87 7.39 43.69
CA SER A 40 -27.10 5.96 43.74
C SER A 40 -27.74 5.45 42.47
N PHE A 41 -27.18 4.43 41.80
CA PHE A 41 -27.93 3.63 40.86
C PHE A 41 -27.65 2.15 41.08
N LEU A 42 -28.76 1.48 41.22
CA LEU A 42 -28.99 0.07 41.42
C LEU A 42 -28.34 -0.79 40.36
N ALA A 43 -27.82 -1.93 40.81
CA ALA A 43 -27.42 -3.04 40.00
C ALA A 43 -28.55 -3.47 39.06
N ALA A 44 -28.25 -3.44 37.76
CA ALA A 44 -28.98 -4.24 36.78
C ALA A 44 -28.00 -5.21 36.15
N CYS A 45 -28.07 -6.47 36.52
CA CYS A 45 -27.56 -7.56 35.74
C CYS A 45 -28.17 -7.49 34.34
N SER A 46 -27.40 -7.10 33.37
CA SER A 46 -27.78 -7.16 31.97
C SER A 46 -27.01 -8.31 31.36
N SER A 47 -27.72 -9.38 31.12
CA SER A 47 -27.39 -10.49 30.25
C SER A 47 -26.66 -10.08 29.01
N ASP A 48 -25.59 -10.80 28.74
CA ASP A 48 -24.84 -10.91 27.49
C ASP A 48 -25.79 -10.96 26.28
N LYS A 49 -26.08 -9.81 25.70
CA LYS A 49 -26.66 -9.73 24.37
C LYS A 49 -25.51 -9.72 23.40
N GLY A 50 -25.17 -10.91 22.89
CA GLY A 50 -24.31 -11.06 21.74
C GLY A 50 -24.68 -10.02 20.69
N ALA A 51 -23.70 -9.26 20.21
CA ALA A 51 -23.88 -8.32 19.12
C ALA A 51 -24.62 -9.05 17.98
N ALA A 52 -25.72 -8.45 17.53
CA ALA A 52 -26.47 -9.00 16.40
C ALA A 52 -25.52 -9.21 15.22
N PRO A 53 -25.65 -10.28 14.43
CA PRO A 53 -24.85 -10.45 13.23
C PRO A 53 -25.04 -9.20 12.36
N ALA A 54 -23.92 -8.64 11.86
CA ALA A 54 -23.98 -7.58 10.90
C ALA A 54 -24.70 -8.12 9.65
N THR A 55 -26.00 -7.90 9.57
CA THR A 55 -26.71 -8.03 8.32
C THR A 55 -26.23 -6.86 7.49
N THR A 56 -25.73 -7.12 6.30
CA THR A 56 -25.45 -6.09 5.28
C THR A 56 -26.74 -5.31 5.16
N ALA A 57 -26.79 -4.14 5.80
CA ALA A 57 -27.96 -3.29 5.71
C ALA A 57 -27.98 -2.83 4.25
N THR A 58 -28.97 -3.28 3.48
CA THR A 58 -29.20 -2.80 2.13
C THR A 58 -29.49 -1.31 2.27
N GLN A 59 -28.49 -0.48 2.02
CA GLN A 59 -28.62 0.97 2.13
C GLN A 59 -29.59 1.42 1.05
N GLU A 60 -30.84 1.77 1.43
CA GLU A 60 -31.83 2.32 0.51
C GLU A 60 -31.50 3.80 0.21
N GLY A 61 -31.85 4.26 -1.00
CA GLY A 61 -31.61 5.66 -1.41
C GLY A 61 -30.19 5.92 -1.95
N PRO A 62 -29.82 7.19 -2.16
CA PRO A 62 -28.49 7.60 -2.61
C PRO A 62 -27.43 7.41 -1.53
N ALA A 63 -26.14 7.48 -1.91
CA ALA A 63 -25.02 7.51 -0.96
C ALA A 63 -25.17 8.70 0.00
N SER A 64 -24.90 8.50 1.27
CA SER A 64 -25.01 9.55 2.31
C SER A 64 -24.07 9.28 3.47
N GLY A 65 -23.80 10.30 4.27
CA GLY A 65 -23.01 10.21 5.49
C GLY A 65 -21.50 10.27 5.27
N THR A 66 -20.76 9.51 6.06
CA THR A 66 -19.29 9.49 6.06
C THR A 66 -18.77 8.18 5.50
N VAL A 67 -17.81 8.22 4.58
CA VAL A 67 -16.99 7.07 4.19
C VAL A 67 -15.69 7.09 4.97
N ARG A 68 -15.37 5.98 5.63
CA ARG A 68 -14.13 5.79 6.40
C ARG A 68 -13.17 4.97 5.56
N ILE A 69 -11.99 5.51 5.30
CA ILE A 69 -11.01 4.95 4.38
C ILE A 69 -9.72 4.65 5.13
N SER A 70 -9.24 3.40 5.03
CA SER A 70 -7.96 2.92 5.53
C SER A 70 -7.02 2.73 4.35
N ASN A 71 -5.91 3.47 4.31
CA ASN A 71 -4.98 3.47 3.19
C ASN A 71 -3.52 3.58 3.64
N TRP A 72 -2.60 3.51 2.69
CA TRP A 72 -1.16 3.63 2.85
C TRP A 72 -0.73 5.10 3.01
N PRO A 73 0.41 5.38 3.67
CA PRO A 73 1.01 6.71 3.66
C PRO A 73 1.46 7.08 2.24
N LEU A 74 1.47 8.40 1.95
CA LEU A 74 1.86 8.97 0.65
C LEU A 74 1.01 8.50 -0.55
N TYR A 75 -0.21 8.07 -0.30
CA TYR A 75 -1.07 7.40 -1.30
C TYR A 75 -2.34 8.19 -1.63
N MET A 76 -2.39 9.48 -1.24
CA MET A 76 -3.53 10.38 -1.48
C MET A 76 -3.06 11.77 -1.87
N ALA A 77 -3.54 12.26 -3.02
CA ALA A 77 -3.19 13.60 -3.49
C ALA A 77 -3.77 14.70 -2.59
N ASP A 78 -3.01 15.77 -2.43
CA ASP A 78 -3.46 16.95 -1.72
C ASP A 78 -4.77 17.50 -2.34
N GLY A 79 -5.75 17.78 -1.49
CA GLY A 79 -7.05 18.31 -1.90
C GLY A 79 -8.01 17.28 -2.51
N PHE A 80 -7.56 16.04 -2.85
CA PHE A 80 -8.40 15.03 -3.50
C PHE A 80 -9.63 14.67 -2.65
N VAL A 81 -9.44 14.49 -1.35
CA VAL A 81 -10.54 14.24 -0.38
C VAL A 81 -11.52 15.41 -0.37
N ALA A 82 -11.04 16.65 -0.33
CA ALA A 82 -11.88 17.84 -0.34
C ALA A 82 -12.66 17.99 -1.65
N ASP A 83 -12.03 17.69 -2.79
CA ASP A 83 -12.68 17.70 -4.10
C ASP A 83 -13.81 16.65 -4.16
N PHE A 84 -13.58 15.44 -3.64
CA PHE A 84 -14.63 14.42 -3.54
C PHE A 84 -15.79 14.85 -2.65
N GLN A 85 -15.51 15.37 -1.45
CA GLN A 85 -16.55 15.84 -0.53
C GLN A 85 -17.42 16.92 -1.17
N LYS A 86 -16.78 17.85 -1.89
CA LYS A 86 -17.49 18.91 -2.63
C LYS A 86 -18.35 18.36 -3.77
N ALA A 87 -17.85 17.37 -4.49
CA ALA A 87 -18.54 16.79 -5.65
C ALA A 87 -19.70 15.89 -5.24
N SER A 88 -19.56 15.13 -4.15
CA SER A 88 -20.50 14.09 -3.73
C SER A 88 -21.47 14.54 -2.63
N GLY A 89 -21.11 15.54 -1.84
CA GLY A 89 -21.82 15.91 -0.62
C GLY A 89 -21.59 14.95 0.56
N LEU A 90 -20.71 13.95 0.38
CA LEU A 90 -20.31 13.01 1.43
C LEU A 90 -19.18 13.60 2.28
N THR A 91 -19.04 13.12 3.51
CA THR A 91 -17.83 13.36 4.32
C THR A 91 -16.88 12.17 4.22
N VAL A 92 -15.57 12.41 4.45
CA VAL A 92 -14.53 11.39 4.43
C VAL A 92 -13.73 11.42 5.73
N ASP A 93 -13.60 10.26 6.39
CA ASP A 93 -12.61 10.01 7.44
C ASP A 93 -11.48 9.16 6.81
N TYR A 94 -10.39 9.83 6.42
CA TYR A 94 -9.26 9.21 5.76
C TYR A 94 -8.13 8.95 6.75
N LYS A 95 -7.61 7.71 6.75
CA LYS A 95 -6.52 7.30 7.64
C LYS A 95 -5.41 6.63 6.86
N GLU A 96 -4.19 7.04 7.15
CA GLU A 96 -2.96 6.36 6.74
C GLU A 96 -2.56 5.39 7.87
N ASP A 97 -3.15 4.20 7.88
CA ASP A 97 -2.96 3.23 8.97
C ASP A 97 -2.44 1.86 8.51
N PHE A 98 -2.04 1.75 7.24
CA PHE A 98 -1.22 0.66 6.72
C PHE A 98 0.27 1.00 6.88
N ASN A 99 1.07 0.01 7.29
CA ASN A 99 2.53 0.03 7.17
C ASN A 99 3.01 -1.22 6.42
N ASP A 100 2.40 -2.37 6.71
CA ASP A 100 2.44 -3.58 5.89
C ASP A 100 1.10 -4.32 6.00
N ASN A 101 0.86 -5.27 5.09
CA ASN A 101 -0.40 -5.99 4.99
C ASN A 101 -0.66 -6.90 6.21
N GLU A 102 0.38 -7.58 6.74
CA GLU A 102 0.21 -8.52 7.85
C GLU A 102 -0.06 -7.78 9.16
N GLN A 103 0.59 -6.65 9.42
CA GLN A 103 0.31 -5.82 10.60
C GLN A 103 -1.12 -5.28 10.54
N TRP A 104 -1.55 -4.81 9.37
CA TRP A 104 -2.93 -4.35 9.18
C TRP A 104 -3.92 -5.51 9.36
N PHE A 105 -3.65 -6.68 8.76
CA PHE A 105 -4.49 -7.86 8.92
C PHE A 105 -4.59 -8.32 10.38
N ALA A 106 -3.49 -8.35 11.12
CA ALA A 106 -3.49 -8.70 12.53
C ALA A 106 -4.42 -7.80 13.37
N LYS A 107 -4.47 -6.51 13.02
CA LYS A 107 -5.33 -5.49 13.65
C LYS A 107 -6.82 -5.73 13.38
N VAL A 108 -7.19 -6.16 12.14
CA VAL A 108 -8.59 -6.28 11.72
C VAL A 108 -9.15 -7.71 11.81
N LYS A 109 -8.28 -8.72 11.89
CA LYS A 109 -8.65 -10.14 11.88
C LYS A 109 -9.66 -10.51 12.98
N GLU A 110 -9.40 -10.11 14.22
CA GLU A 110 -10.27 -10.48 15.33
C GLU A 110 -11.63 -9.78 15.25
N PRO A 111 -11.73 -8.45 15.05
CA PRO A 111 -13.00 -7.76 14.82
C PRO A 111 -13.79 -8.38 13.66
N LEU A 112 -13.18 -8.59 12.48
CA LEU A 112 -13.88 -9.18 11.34
C LEU A 112 -14.38 -10.60 11.66
N SER A 113 -13.59 -11.45 12.31
CA SER A 113 -14.02 -12.80 12.68
C SER A 113 -15.24 -12.81 13.61
N ARG A 114 -15.42 -11.75 14.39
CA ARG A 114 -16.56 -11.54 15.29
C ARG A 114 -17.68 -10.69 14.68
N LYS A 115 -17.64 -10.40 13.39
CA LYS A 115 -18.60 -9.54 12.69
C LYS A 115 -18.68 -8.12 13.28
N GLN A 116 -17.59 -7.62 13.78
CA GLN A 116 -17.49 -6.27 14.34
C GLN A 116 -16.96 -5.29 13.31
N ASP A 117 -17.39 -4.04 13.41
CA ASP A 117 -16.89 -2.95 12.60
C ASP A 117 -15.41 -2.71 12.87
N ILE A 118 -14.61 -2.60 11.80
CA ILE A 118 -13.16 -2.33 11.87
C ILE A 118 -12.82 -0.84 11.82
N GLY A 119 -13.83 0.02 11.77
CA GLY A 119 -13.64 1.47 11.64
C GLY A 119 -13.29 1.93 10.23
N ALA A 120 -13.45 1.06 9.23
CA ALA A 120 -13.25 1.36 7.82
C ALA A 120 -14.42 0.83 6.99
N ASP A 121 -14.90 1.64 6.06
CA ASP A 121 -15.90 1.25 5.05
C ASP A 121 -15.23 0.84 3.75
N LEU A 122 -13.99 1.30 3.55
CA LEU A 122 -13.12 0.95 2.44
C LEU A 122 -11.69 0.81 2.95
N ALA A 123 -10.99 -0.22 2.51
CA ALA A 123 -9.57 -0.44 2.79
C ALA A 123 -8.81 -0.70 1.48
N VAL A 124 -7.50 -0.45 1.48
CA VAL A 124 -6.67 -0.56 0.27
C VAL A 124 -5.52 -1.55 0.48
N PRO A 125 -5.79 -2.86 0.69
CA PRO A 125 -4.73 -3.86 0.78
C PRO A 125 -4.14 -4.20 -0.58
N THR A 126 -2.98 -4.85 -0.58
CA THR A 126 -2.43 -5.47 -1.78
C THR A 126 -3.25 -6.70 -2.19
N THR A 127 -3.24 -7.05 -3.47
CA THR A 127 -4.09 -8.11 -4.05
C THR A 127 -3.99 -9.44 -3.30
N PHE A 128 -2.83 -9.86 -2.83
CA PHE A 128 -2.71 -11.12 -2.08
C PHE A 128 -3.48 -11.09 -0.75
N MET A 129 -3.47 -9.94 -0.06
CA MET A 129 -4.25 -9.76 1.16
C MET A 129 -5.75 -9.67 0.85
N MET A 130 -6.13 -9.04 -0.27
CA MET A 130 -7.51 -9.05 -0.77
C MET A 130 -8.01 -10.48 -0.99
N VAL A 131 -7.21 -11.33 -1.65
CA VAL A 131 -7.55 -12.77 -1.87
C VAL A 131 -7.79 -13.47 -0.54
N ARG A 132 -6.93 -13.24 0.46
CA ARG A 132 -7.10 -13.79 1.81
C ARG A 132 -8.40 -13.34 2.47
N LEU A 133 -8.72 -12.05 2.41
CA LEU A 133 -9.99 -11.50 2.95
C LEU A 133 -11.21 -12.08 2.22
N HIS A 134 -11.12 -12.25 0.89
CA HIS A 134 -12.16 -12.85 0.08
C HIS A 134 -12.40 -14.33 0.46
N ASN A 135 -11.34 -15.13 0.59
CA ASN A 135 -11.42 -16.53 0.98
C ASN A 135 -12.06 -16.71 2.38
N LEU A 136 -11.85 -15.75 3.27
CA LEU A 136 -12.48 -15.70 4.59
C LEU A 136 -13.95 -15.24 4.55
N GLY A 137 -14.47 -14.80 3.40
CA GLY A 137 -15.81 -14.27 3.24
C GLY A 137 -16.03 -12.91 3.91
N TRP A 138 -14.97 -12.09 3.99
CA TRP A 138 -14.99 -10.82 4.71
C TRP A 138 -15.14 -9.59 3.81
N LEU A 139 -15.42 -9.78 2.53
CA LEU A 139 -15.62 -8.70 1.56
C LEU A 139 -17.04 -8.68 1.03
N ASN A 140 -17.58 -7.49 0.81
CA ASN A 140 -18.80 -7.27 0.06
C ASN A 140 -18.53 -7.16 -1.45
N GLU A 141 -19.51 -7.53 -2.26
CA GLU A 141 -19.47 -7.28 -3.69
C GLU A 141 -19.56 -5.79 -3.99
N ILE A 142 -18.80 -5.34 -4.99
CA ILE A 142 -18.81 -3.98 -5.53
C ILE A 142 -19.75 -3.97 -6.74
N SER A 143 -20.85 -3.24 -6.65
CA SER A 143 -21.85 -3.24 -7.70
C SER A 143 -21.40 -2.44 -8.93
N ASP A 144 -21.67 -2.95 -10.13
CA ASP A 144 -21.39 -2.23 -11.38
C ASP A 144 -22.25 -0.96 -11.50
N ALA A 145 -23.44 -0.98 -10.93
CA ALA A 145 -24.33 0.19 -10.89
C ALA A 145 -23.78 1.30 -9.98
N GLY A 146 -23.10 0.94 -8.87
CA GLY A 146 -22.46 1.89 -7.95
C GLY A 146 -21.13 2.43 -8.48
N VAL A 147 -20.46 1.66 -9.38
CA VAL A 147 -19.14 1.99 -9.92
C VAL A 147 -19.14 1.95 -11.46
N PRO A 148 -19.93 2.78 -12.16
CA PRO A 148 -20.00 2.78 -13.63
C PRO A 148 -18.66 3.10 -14.33
N ASN A 149 -17.71 3.76 -13.63
CA ASN A 149 -16.38 4.05 -14.14
C ASN A 149 -15.42 2.83 -14.07
N LYS A 150 -15.83 1.69 -13.53
CA LYS A 150 -15.06 0.43 -13.55
C LYS A 150 -14.61 0.04 -14.97
N LYS A 151 -15.38 0.39 -15.98
CA LYS A 151 -15.05 0.22 -17.41
C LYS A 151 -13.73 0.88 -17.85
N ASN A 152 -13.21 1.84 -17.06
CA ASN A 152 -11.96 2.52 -17.36
C ASN A 152 -10.72 1.72 -16.88
N VAL A 153 -10.92 0.68 -16.08
CA VAL A 153 -9.84 -0.19 -15.60
C VAL A 153 -9.22 -0.94 -16.77
N ARG A 154 -7.92 -1.12 -16.77
CA ARG A 154 -7.19 -1.87 -17.78
C ARG A 154 -7.75 -3.30 -17.89
N PRO A 155 -7.90 -3.83 -19.12
CA PRO A 155 -8.47 -5.17 -19.35
C PRO A 155 -7.70 -6.30 -18.62
N ASP A 156 -6.37 -6.23 -18.57
CA ASP A 156 -5.53 -7.21 -17.89
C ASP A 156 -5.80 -7.27 -16.38
N LEU A 157 -6.14 -6.12 -15.78
CA LEU A 157 -6.51 -6.05 -14.38
C LEU A 157 -7.99 -6.39 -14.16
N LEU A 158 -8.87 -6.00 -15.10
CA LEU A 158 -10.30 -6.26 -14.99
C LEU A 158 -10.59 -7.77 -15.00
N GLU A 159 -9.88 -8.51 -15.87
CA GLU A 159 -10.06 -9.95 -16.09
C GLU A 159 -9.05 -10.80 -15.30
N ALA A 160 -8.36 -10.22 -14.30
CA ALA A 160 -7.40 -10.96 -13.50
C ALA A 160 -8.06 -12.14 -12.78
N SER A 161 -7.43 -13.31 -12.86
CA SER A 161 -7.98 -14.59 -12.38
C SER A 161 -8.32 -14.63 -10.89
N VAL A 162 -7.74 -13.75 -10.09
CA VAL A 162 -7.98 -13.64 -8.65
C VAL A 162 -9.37 -13.08 -8.31
N ASP A 163 -9.96 -12.28 -9.22
CA ASP A 163 -11.29 -11.69 -9.06
C ASP A 163 -11.80 -11.23 -10.44
N PRO A 164 -12.24 -12.16 -11.33
CA PRO A 164 -12.68 -11.82 -12.67
C PRO A 164 -13.88 -10.87 -12.67
N GLY A 165 -13.78 -9.78 -13.44
CA GLY A 165 -14.78 -8.72 -13.46
C GLY A 165 -14.75 -7.80 -12.25
N ARG A 166 -13.77 -8.00 -11.33
CA ARG A 166 -13.57 -7.17 -10.13
C ARG A 166 -14.86 -7.01 -9.31
N LYS A 167 -15.38 -8.15 -8.89
CA LYS A 167 -16.61 -8.19 -8.06
C LYS A 167 -16.36 -7.77 -6.62
N TYR A 168 -15.21 -8.16 -6.05
CA TYR A 168 -14.88 -7.94 -4.63
C TYR A 168 -13.76 -6.95 -4.43
N SER A 169 -13.14 -6.51 -5.52
CA SER A 169 -11.99 -5.60 -5.48
C SER A 169 -12.03 -4.59 -6.60
N ALA A 170 -11.46 -3.42 -6.35
CA ALA A 170 -11.31 -2.36 -7.33
C ALA A 170 -9.84 -1.93 -7.35
N PRO A 171 -9.04 -2.28 -8.39
CA PRO A 171 -7.64 -1.88 -8.47
C PRO A 171 -7.45 -0.40 -8.21
N TYR A 172 -6.46 -0.05 -7.37
CA TYR A 172 -6.21 1.33 -6.97
C TYR A 172 -4.94 1.89 -7.64
N MET A 173 -3.81 1.28 -7.38
CA MET A 173 -2.52 1.55 -8.00
C MET A 173 -1.78 0.25 -8.27
N SER A 174 -0.84 0.29 -9.22
CA SER A 174 0.10 -0.79 -9.48
C SER A 174 1.52 -0.26 -9.43
N GLY A 175 2.49 -1.10 -9.14
CA GLY A 175 3.88 -0.66 -9.05
C GLY A 175 4.88 -1.79 -9.19
N LEU A 176 6.15 -1.39 -9.12
CA LEU A 176 7.30 -2.29 -9.13
C LEU A 176 7.91 -2.33 -7.74
N VAL A 177 8.24 -3.53 -7.28
CA VAL A 177 9.17 -3.73 -6.16
C VAL A 177 10.55 -3.90 -6.77
N GLY A 178 11.45 -2.98 -6.45
CA GLY A 178 12.81 -2.94 -6.96
C GLY A 178 13.81 -2.63 -5.85
N LEU A 179 14.97 -2.11 -6.23
CA LEU A 179 15.94 -1.61 -5.28
C LEU A 179 15.99 -0.09 -5.33
N ALA A 180 16.04 0.53 -4.16
CA ALA A 180 16.37 1.93 -4.01
C ALA A 180 17.73 2.08 -3.34
N TYR A 181 18.50 3.07 -3.78
CA TYR A 181 19.79 3.36 -3.17
C TYR A 181 20.10 4.86 -3.20
N ASN A 182 20.91 5.29 -2.25
CA ASN A 182 21.50 6.63 -2.26
C ASN A 182 22.87 6.58 -2.95
N LYS A 183 22.97 7.17 -4.15
CA LYS A 183 24.20 7.12 -4.97
C LYS A 183 25.41 7.73 -4.27
N ALA A 184 25.21 8.80 -3.49
CA ALA A 184 26.29 9.40 -2.71
C ALA A 184 26.77 8.44 -1.60
N ALA A 185 25.87 7.63 -1.04
CA ALA A 185 26.18 6.68 0.03
C ALA A 185 26.79 5.37 -0.48
N THR A 186 26.42 4.93 -1.68
CA THR A 186 26.93 3.69 -2.29
C THR A 186 28.23 3.92 -3.06
N GLY A 187 28.49 5.15 -3.54
CA GLY A 187 29.65 5.49 -4.37
C GLY A 187 29.65 4.84 -5.76
N ARG A 188 28.64 4.04 -6.08
CA ARG A 188 28.45 3.33 -7.34
C ARG A 188 26.98 3.08 -7.64
N ASP A 189 26.69 2.70 -8.87
CA ASP A 189 25.37 2.23 -9.23
C ASP A 189 25.12 0.82 -8.68
N ILE A 190 23.87 0.55 -8.32
CA ILE A 190 23.35 -0.76 -7.92
C ILE A 190 22.59 -1.32 -9.11
N THR A 191 22.83 -2.59 -9.48
CA THR A 191 22.20 -3.19 -10.67
C THR A 191 21.60 -4.56 -10.41
N LYS A 192 21.98 -5.23 -9.35
CA LYS A 192 21.55 -6.61 -9.05
C LYS A 192 21.31 -6.84 -7.57
N ILE A 193 20.57 -7.89 -7.26
CA ILE A 193 20.25 -8.28 -5.88
C ILE A 193 21.50 -8.54 -5.05
N ASP A 194 22.54 -9.14 -5.66
CA ASP A 194 23.80 -9.42 -4.96
C ASP A 194 24.50 -8.17 -4.44
N ASP A 195 24.22 -7.00 -5.00
CA ASP A 195 24.76 -5.74 -4.51
C ASP A 195 24.29 -5.40 -3.09
N LEU A 196 23.13 -5.92 -2.65
CA LEU A 196 22.67 -5.79 -1.26
C LEU A 196 23.65 -6.44 -0.27
N TRP A 197 24.39 -7.44 -0.73
CA TRP A 197 25.29 -8.24 0.10
C TRP A 197 26.74 -7.74 0.09
N ASP A 198 27.01 -6.61 -0.55
CA ASP A 198 28.33 -5.98 -0.55
C ASP A 198 28.71 -5.59 0.89
N PRO A 199 29.86 -6.06 1.42
CA PRO A 199 30.32 -5.74 2.78
C PRO A 199 30.45 -4.23 3.05
N ALA A 200 30.60 -3.40 2.00
CA ALA A 200 30.62 -1.94 2.14
C ALA A 200 29.30 -1.36 2.67
N PHE A 201 28.19 -2.09 2.53
CA PHE A 201 26.86 -1.68 2.99
C PHE A 201 26.44 -2.39 4.28
N LYS A 202 27.35 -3.07 4.98
CA LYS A 202 27.02 -3.81 6.20
C LYS A 202 26.30 -2.92 7.23
N GLY A 203 25.13 -3.42 7.70
CA GLY A 203 24.28 -2.70 8.65
C GLY A 203 23.55 -1.48 8.05
N ARG A 204 23.54 -1.36 6.71
CA ARG A 204 22.90 -0.25 5.99
C ARG A 204 21.98 -0.74 4.85
N VAL A 205 21.53 -1.98 4.92
CA VAL A 205 20.56 -2.61 4.00
C VAL A 205 19.23 -2.79 4.71
N SER A 206 18.12 -2.51 4.03
CA SER A 206 16.78 -2.83 4.48
C SER A 206 16.06 -3.75 3.51
N LEU A 207 15.33 -4.73 4.04
CA LEU A 207 14.44 -5.60 3.28
C LEU A 207 13.01 -5.40 3.79
N PHE A 208 12.02 -5.79 2.97
CA PHE A 208 10.64 -5.78 3.42
C PHE A 208 10.36 -6.87 4.47
N SER A 209 9.46 -6.57 5.40
CA SER A 209 8.96 -7.51 6.41
C SER A 209 7.90 -8.45 5.85
N ASP A 210 7.18 -8.05 4.80
CA ASP A 210 6.24 -8.89 4.07
C ASP A 210 6.96 -9.99 3.29
N ALA A 211 6.46 -11.23 3.38
CA ALA A 211 7.15 -12.39 2.78
C ALA A 211 7.18 -12.32 1.24
N GLN A 212 6.09 -11.88 0.59
CA GLN A 212 6.05 -11.83 -0.86
C GLN A 212 6.96 -10.72 -1.40
N ASP A 213 6.87 -9.51 -0.84
CA ASP A 213 7.69 -8.39 -1.28
C ASP A 213 9.16 -8.57 -0.88
N GLY A 214 9.42 -9.14 0.30
CA GLY A 214 10.78 -9.39 0.81
C GLY A 214 11.54 -10.48 0.05
N LEU A 215 10.86 -11.53 -0.38
CA LEU A 215 11.49 -12.70 -0.99
C LEU A 215 11.47 -12.69 -2.53
N GLY A 216 10.50 -12.00 -3.14
CA GLY A 216 10.24 -12.12 -4.57
C GLY A 216 11.46 -11.87 -5.45
N MET A 217 12.14 -10.73 -5.27
CA MET A 217 13.35 -10.41 -6.06
C MET A 217 14.54 -11.33 -5.75
N ILE A 218 14.64 -11.83 -4.51
CA ILE A 218 15.69 -12.79 -4.13
C ILE A 218 15.43 -14.11 -4.85
N MET A 219 14.19 -14.57 -4.92
CA MET A 219 13.82 -15.76 -5.71
C MET A 219 14.17 -15.59 -7.19
N LEU A 220 13.84 -14.43 -7.79
CA LEU A 220 14.19 -14.14 -9.18
C LEU A 220 15.71 -14.16 -9.40
N SER A 221 16.51 -13.64 -8.48
CA SER A 221 17.98 -13.67 -8.58
C SER A 221 18.57 -15.08 -8.52
N GLN A 222 17.85 -16.01 -7.88
CA GLN A 222 18.19 -17.43 -7.82
C GLN A 222 17.68 -18.23 -9.03
N GLY A 223 17.06 -17.56 -10.03
CA GLY A 223 16.43 -18.21 -11.18
C GLY A 223 15.11 -18.92 -10.86
N SER A 224 14.52 -18.64 -9.69
CA SER A 224 13.24 -19.20 -9.29
C SER A 224 12.07 -18.33 -9.77
N SER A 225 10.89 -18.92 -9.94
CA SER A 225 9.69 -18.20 -10.39
C SER A 225 8.77 -17.84 -9.23
N VAL A 226 8.39 -16.58 -9.14
CA VAL A 226 7.31 -16.12 -8.23
C VAL A 226 5.91 -16.47 -8.76
N GLU A 227 5.79 -16.75 -10.07
CA GLU A 227 4.55 -17.22 -10.69
C GLU A 227 4.29 -18.71 -10.45
N LYS A 228 5.30 -19.46 -9.99
CA LYS A 228 5.23 -20.88 -9.65
C LYS A 228 6.05 -21.17 -8.39
N PRO A 229 5.71 -20.53 -7.26
CA PRO A 229 6.48 -20.72 -6.04
C PRO A 229 6.31 -22.14 -5.50
N THR A 230 7.37 -22.68 -4.92
CA THR A 230 7.35 -23.94 -4.16
C THR A 230 7.98 -23.71 -2.81
N THR A 231 7.63 -24.53 -1.82
CA THR A 231 8.25 -24.50 -0.50
C THR A 231 9.77 -24.53 -0.58
N GLU A 232 10.36 -25.33 -1.52
CA GLU A 232 11.79 -25.39 -1.72
C GLU A 232 12.37 -24.05 -2.19
N THR A 233 11.77 -23.41 -3.22
CA THR A 233 12.28 -22.15 -3.78
C THR A 233 12.12 -20.98 -2.81
N VAL A 234 11.03 -20.94 -2.05
CA VAL A 234 10.82 -19.94 -1.01
C VAL A 234 11.80 -20.12 0.13
N ASN A 235 12.01 -21.33 0.62
CA ASN A 235 12.98 -21.60 1.69
C ASN A 235 14.41 -21.26 1.29
N LYS A 236 14.83 -21.50 0.05
CA LYS A 236 16.14 -21.05 -0.46
C LYS A 236 16.31 -19.54 -0.37
N ALA A 237 15.28 -18.77 -0.69
CA ALA A 237 15.33 -17.31 -0.54
C ALA A 237 15.39 -16.90 0.93
N ILE A 238 14.61 -17.54 1.80
CA ILE A 238 14.63 -17.32 3.26
C ILE A 238 16.02 -17.62 3.84
N ASP A 239 16.69 -18.69 3.38
CA ASP A 239 18.01 -19.05 3.86
C ASP A 239 19.05 -17.97 3.52
N VAL A 240 18.98 -17.35 2.34
CA VAL A 240 19.83 -16.18 2.02
C VAL A 240 19.57 -15.03 2.97
N VAL A 241 18.30 -14.69 3.23
CA VAL A 241 17.97 -13.60 4.15
C VAL A 241 18.49 -13.90 5.57
N ARG A 242 18.32 -15.14 6.04
CA ARG A 242 18.83 -15.58 7.36
C ARG A 242 20.34 -15.42 7.44
N GLU A 243 21.06 -15.92 6.43
CA GLU A 243 22.51 -15.82 6.35
C GLU A 243 22.98 -14.35 6.40
N GLN A 244 22.34 -13.48 5.65
CA GLN A 244 22.70 -12.05 5.60
C GLN A 244 22.34 -11.30 6.89
N LYS A 245 21.24 -11.68 7.54
CA LYS A 245 20.90 -11.19 8.88
C LYS A 245 21.96 -11.60 9.91
N ASP A 246 22.36 -12.86 9.92
CA ASP A 246 23.36 -13.40 10.85
C ASP A 246 24.74 -12.75 10.65
N LYS A 247 25.10 -12.39 9.43
CA LYS A 247 26.28 -11.59 9.10
C LYS A 247 26.19 -10.14 9.52
N GLY A 248 24.99 -9.67 9.94
CA GLY A 248 24.73 -8.28 10.29
C GLY A 248 24.71 -7.35 9.08
N GLN A 249 24.43 -7.86 7.87
CA GLN A 249 24.29 -7.08 6.65
C GLN A 249 23.01 -6.24 6.69
N ILE A 250 21.92 -6.84 7.13
CA ILE A 250 20.59 -6.22 7.19
C ILE A 250 20.49 -5.36 8.45
N ARG A 251 20.15 -4.07 8.28
CA ARG A 251 19.89 -3.15 9.37
C ARG A 251 18.56 -3.46 10.06
N ARG A 252 17.49 -3.62 9.27
CA ARG A 252 16.16 -4.00 9.75
C ARG A 252 15.26 -4.44 8.62
N PHE A 253 14.16 -5.06 9.00
CA PHE A 253 13.03 -5.35 8.13
C PHE A 253 11.98 -4.24 8.31
N THR A 254 11.35 -3.81 7.21
CA THR A 254 10.49 -2.63 7.17
C THR A 254 9.22 -2.91 6.37
N GLY A 255 8.16 -2.18 6.68
CA GLY A 255 7.08 -1.90 5.75
C GLY A 255 7.41 -0.62 4.97
N ASN A 256 6.45 0.29 4.77
CA ASN A 256 6.67 1.58 4.09
C ASN A 256 7.63 2.52 4.84
N ASP A 257 7.90 2.27 6.09
CA ASP A 257 8.82 3.09 6.91
C ASP A 257 10.30 3.02 6.49
N TYR A 258 10.67 2.16 5.49
CA TYR A 258 11.99 2.23 4.85
C TYR A 258 12.23 3.61 4.21
N ALA A 259 11.19 4.26 3.72
CA ALA A 259 11.28 5.55 3.04
C ALA A 259 11.89 6.64 3.92
N ASP A 260 11.51 6.67 5.21
CA ASP A 260 12.08 7.64 6.17
C ASP A 260 13.59 7.39 6.41
N ASP A 261 14.01 6.12 6.54
CA ASP A 261 15.43 5.76 6.72
C ASP A 261 16.26 6.00 5.46
N LEU A 262 15.70 5.78 4.29
CA LEU A 262 16.36 6.04 3.01
C LEU A 262 16.55 7.55 2.81
N ALA A 263 15.51 8.35 3.05
CA ALA A 263 15.57 9.80 2.98
C ALA A 263 16.57 10.42 3.98
N ALA A 264 16.64 9.83 5.19
CA ALA A 264 17.58 10.26 6.22
C ALA A 264 19.04 9.81 6.00
N GLY A 265 19.29 8.94 5.00
CA GLY A 265 20.62 8.36 4.73
C GLY A 265 21.07 7.30 5.72
N ASN A 266 20.17 6.77 6.55
CA ASN A 266 20.44 5.67 7.48
C ASN A 266 20.64 4.34 6.75
N ILE A 267 20.06 4.20 5.57
CA ILE A 267 20.14 3.06 4.68
C ILE A 267 20.88 3.48 3.42
N ALA A 268 21.76 2.62 2.91
CA ALA A 268 22.45 2.84 1.64
C ALA A 268 21.67 2.23 0.48
N VAL A 269 21.13 1.01 0.68
CA VAL A 269 20.34 0.27 -0.30
C VAL A 269 19.15 -0.38 0.41
N ALA A 270 17.99 -0.38 -0.23
CA ALA A 270 16.78 -1.00 0.28
C ALA A 270 16.00 -1.69 -0.84
N GLN A 271 15.20 -2.69 -0.49
CA GLN A 271 14.01 -3.01 -1.27
C GLN A 271 13.04 -1.84 -1.16
N ALA A 272 12.41 -1.47 -2.27
CA ALA A 272 11.59 -0.27 -2.32
C ALA A 272 10.47 -0.38 -3.36
N TYR A 273 9.43 0.41 -3.17
CA TYR A 273 8.36 0.61 -4.13
C TYR A 273 8.71 1.77 -5.07
N SER A 274 8.46 1.59 -6.37
CA SER A 274 8.88 2.54 -7.41
C SER A 274 8.35 3.98 -7.19
N GLY A 275 7.09 4.13 -6.83
CA GLY A 275 6.46 5.44 -6.64
C GLY A 275 6.99 6.21 -5.44
N ASP A 276 7.26 5.52 -4.32
CA ASP A 276 7.84 6.15 -3.14
C ASP A 276 9.19 6.78 -3.46
N VAL A 277 10.04 6.06 -4.23
CA VAL A 277 11.35 6.57 -4.61
C VAL A 277 11.23 7.80 -5.51
N VAL A 278 10.28 7.80 -6.47
CA VAL A 278 10.04 8.99 -7.31
C VAL A 278 9.61 10.19 -6.46
N GLN A 279 8.76 9.98 -5.46
CA GLN A 279 8.37 11.05 -4.53
C GLN A 279 9.57 11.55 -3.70
N LEU A 280 10.41 10.64 -3.20
CA LEU A 280 11.59 10.99 -2.41
C LEU A 280 12.67 11.69 -3.24
N GLN A 281 12.80 11.41 -4.54
CA GLN A 281 13.74 12.05 -5.45
C GLN A 281 13.49 13.56 -5.59
N ALA A 282 12.28 14.04 -5.34
CA ALA A 282 11.99 15.46 -5.35
C ALA A 282 12.77 16.23 -4.27
N ASP A 283 13.01 15.60 -3.11
CA ASP A 283 13.78 16.19 -2.00
C ASP A 283 15.26 15.77 -2.02
N ASN A 284 15.57 14.59 -2.57
CA ASN A 284 16.92 14.04 -2.61
C ASN A 284 17.21 13.38 -3.97
N PRO A 285 17.80 14.12 -4.94
CA PRO A 285 18.07 13.60 -6.29
C PRO A 285 19.15 12.49 -6.34
N ASP A 286 19.90 12.27 -5.26
CA ASP A 286 20.88 11.18 -5.18
C ASP A 286 20.20 9.81 -4.97
N LEU A 287 18.91 9.80 -4.64
CA LEU A 287 18.14 8.58 -4.56
C LEU A 287 17.83 8.04 -5.95
N GLN A 288 18.03 6.76 -6.14
CA GLN A 288 17.81 6.07 -7.40
C GLN A 288 16.92 4.84 -7.17
N PHE A 289 16.05 4.54 -8.14
CA PHE A 289 15.33 3.28 -8.21
C PHE A 289 15.87 2.46 -9.38
N VAL A 290 16.04 1.17 -9.16
CA VAL A 290 16.48 0.25 -10.21
C VAL A 290 15.65 -1.03 -10.21
N VAL A 291 15.30 -1.48 -11.42
CA VAL A 291 14.84 -2.84 -11.66
C VAL A 291 16.09 -3.71 -11.77
N PRO A 292 16.34 -4.67 -10.86
CA PRO A 292 17.52 -5.52 -10.90
C PRO A 292 17.65 -6.28 -12.23
N GLU A 293 18.86 -6.71 -12.57
CA GLU A 293 19.12 -7.49 -13.78
C GLU A 293 18.26 -8.77 -13.85
N SER A 294 17.99 -9.39 -12.71
CA SER A 294 17.13 -10.58 -12.56
C SER A 294 15.63 -10.30 -12.68
N GLY A 295 15.24 -9.01 -12.75
CA GLY A 295 13.85 -8.56 -12.79
C GLY A 295 13.36 -8.01 -11.47
N ALA A 296 12.13 -7.48 -11.49
CA ALA A 296 11.41 -6.93 -10.35
C ALA A 296 10.15 -7.76 -10.05
N THR A 297 9.54 -7.57 -8.90
CA THR A 297 8.17 -8.02 -8.70
C THR A 297 7.19 -6.88 -8.93
N THR A 298 5.95 -7.24 -9.27
CA THR A 298 4.85 -6.28 -9.43
C THR A 298 3.80 -6.50 -8.37
N PHE A 299 3.16 -5.42 -7.96
CA PHE A 299 2.00 -5.48 -7.07
C PHE A 299 0.84 -4.68 -7.65
N VAL A 300 -0.34 -4.96 -7.16
CA VAL A 300 -1.56 -4.18 -7.39
C VAL A 300 -2.24 -4.02 -6.04
N ASP A 301 -2.37 -2.78 -5.59
CA ASP A 301 -3.20 -2.46 -4.45
C ASP A 301 -4.63 -2.27 -4.91
N THR A 302 -5.57 -2.66 -4.08
CA THR A 302 -6.97 -2.75 -4.48
C THR A 302 -7.89 -2.27 -3.37
N MET A 303 -8.81 -1.39 -3.73
CA MET A 303 -9.87 -0.96 -2.84
C MET A 303 -10.84 -2.12 -2.61
N VAL A 304 -11.12 -2.43 -1.35
CA VAL A 304 -12.07 -3.46 -0.93
C VAL A 304 -13.08 -2.88 0.04
N ILE A 305 -14.27 -3.46 0.09
CA ILE A 305 -15.34 -3.07 1.00
C ILE A 305 -15.53 -4.18 2.03
N PRO A 306 -15.11 -3.98 3.29
CA PRO A 306 -15.33 -4.96 4.35
C PRO A 306 -16.81 -5.29 4.54
N TYR A 307 -17.16 -6.55 4.76
CA TYR A 307 -18.55 -6.98 4.89
C TYR A 307 -19.28 -6.40 6.13
N THR A 308 -18.51 -5.80 7.04
CA THR A 308 -19.05 -5.12 8.23
C THR A 308 -19.35 -3.63 7.99
N THR A 309 -19.12 -3.12 6.77
CA THR A 309 -19.43 -1.71 6.45
C THR A 309 -20.90 -1.38 6.64
N GLN A 310 -21.16 -0.16 7.08
CA GLN A 310 -22.50 0.41 7.14
C GLN A 310 -22.77 1.39 5.98
N ASN A 311 -21.74 1.70 5.18
CA ASN A 311 -21.75 2.77 4.18
C ASN A 311 -21.32 2.26 2.78
N GLN A 312 -21.84 1.10 2.36
CA GLN A 312 -21.54 0.46 1.06
C GLN A 312 -21.61 1.44 -0.11
N LYS A 313 -22.70 2.22 -0.21
CA LYS A 313 -22.88 3.16 -1.32
C LYS A 313 -21.91 4.34 -1.29
N ALA A 314 -21.50 4.78 -0.12
CA ALA A 314 -20.50 5.83 0.01
C ALA A 314 -19.10 5.32 -0.40
N ALA A 315 -18.77 4.05 -0.06
CA ALA A 315 -17.55 3.41 -0.53
C ALA A 315 -17.56 3.22 -2.06
N GLU A 316 -18.67 2.78 -2.64
CA GLU A 316 -18.81 2.66 -4.10
C GLU A 316 -18.73 4.03 -4.80
N ALA A 317 -19.33 5.07 -4.23
CA ALA A 317 -19.21 6.44 -4.75
C ALA A 317 -17.76 6.95 -4.74
N TRP A 318 -16.98 6.61 -3.70
CA TRP A 318 -15.55 6.90 -3.65
C TRP A 318 -14.79 6.17 -4.75
N ILE A 319 -15.00 4.86 -4.92
CA ILE A 319 -14.34 4.07 -5.97
C ILE A 319 -14.67 4.65 -7.35
N ASN A 320 -15.96 4.99 -7.58
CA ASN A 320 -16.38 5.57 -8.85
C ASN A 320 -15.75 6.94 -9.13
N TYR A 321 -15.57 7.77 -8.10
CA TYR A 321 -14.91 9.07 -8.20
C TYR A 321 -13.41 8.90 -8.50
N VAL A 322 -12.73 7.95 -7.84
CA VAL A 322 -11.33 7.59 -8.14
C VAL A 322 -11.20 7.17 -9.59
N TYR A 323 -12.14 6.41 -10.13
CA TYR A 323 -12.09 5.90 -11.51
C TYR A 323 -12.53 6.89 -12.59
N ASP A 324 -12.90 8.12 -12.25
CA ASP A 324 -12.95 9.20 -13.21
C ASP A 324 -11.52 9.56 -13.66
N ARG A 325 -11.27 9.55 -14.98
CA ARG A 325 -9.90 9.68 -15.52
C ARG A 325 -9.23 11.01 -15.14
N ALA A 326 -9.99 12.10 -15.11
CA ALA A 326 -9.45 13.42 -14.76
C ALA A 326 -9.07 13.49 -13.26
N ASN A 327 -9.90 12.89 -12.40
CA ASN A 327 -9.59 12.77 -10.98
C ASN A 327 -8.41 11.82 -10.76
N TYR A 328 -8.42 10.67 -11.43
CA TYR A 328 -7.37 9.66 -11.31
C TYR A 328 -6.00 10.18 -11.77
N ALA A 329 -5.95 11.01 -12.82
CA ALA A 329 -4.72 11.67 -13.25
C ALA A 329 -4.09 12.54 -12.17
N LYS A 330 -4.90 13.28 -11.39
CA LYS A 330 -4.40 14.05 -10.25
C LYS A 330 -3.79 13.13 -9.17
N LEU A 331 -4.45 12.00 -8.93
CA LEU A 331 -3.97 11.00 -7.96
C LEU A 331 -2.65 10.39 -8.41
N VAL A 332 -2.56 9.92 -9.67
CA VAL A 332 -1.32 9.35 -10.24
C VAL A 332 -0.18 10.36 -10.26
N ALA A 333 -0.46 11.63 -10.63
CA ALA A 333 0.54 12.70 -10.63
C ALA A 333 1.12 12.98 -9.24
N PHE A 334 0.40 12.68 -8.17
CA PHE A 334 0.88 12.79 -6.80
C PHE A 334 1.60 11.52 -6.33
N VAL A 335 0.95 10.35 -6.46
CA VAL A 335 1.47 9.08 -5.91
C VAL A 335 2.59 8.48 -6.76
N GLN A 336 2.72 8.87 -8.04
CA GLN A 336 3.81 8.50 -8.94
C GLN A 336 3.92 7.00 -9.22
N TYR A 337 2.80 6.27 -9.17
CA TYR A 337 2.71 4.84 -9.43
C TYR A 337 2.11 4.52 -10.79
N VAL A 338 2.23 3.27 -11.23
CA VAL A 338 1.70 2.78 -12.51
C VAL A 338 0.17 2.82 -12.49
N PRO A 339 -0.47 3.51 -13.45
CA PRO A 339 -1.92 3.61 -13.51
C PRO A 339 -2.62 2.26 -13.70
N VAL A 340 -3.75 2.06 -13.03
CA VAL A 340 -4.65 0.91 -13.24
C VAL A 340 -5.75 1.20 -14.25
N LEU A 341 -5.93 2.46 -14.63
CA LEU A 341 -6.87 2.85 -15.71
C LEU A 341 -6.16 2.87 -17.06
N SER A 342 -6.90 2.56 -18.12
CA SER A 342 -6.42 2.61 -19.51
C SER A 342 -6.27 4.04 -20.00
N ASP A 343 -5.36 4.25 -20.94
CA ASP A 343 -5.23 5.48 -21.75
C ASP A 343 -5.06 6.75 -20.92
N MET A 344 -4.20 6.70 -19.89
CA MET A 344 -4.00 7.81 -18.96
C MET A 344 -3.04 8.91 -19.45
N THR A 345 -2.30 8.66 -20.54
CA THR A 345 -1.25 9.57 -21.02
C THR A 345 -1.74 11.00 -21.27
N ASP A 346 -2.89 11.15 -21.94
CA ASP A 346 -3.43 12.47 -22.26
C ASP A 346 -3.91 13.22 -21.01
N GLU A 347 -4.55 12.50 -20.07
CA GLU A 347 -5.01 13.09 -18.82
C GLU A 347 -3.83 13.46 -17.90
N LEU A 348 -2.81 12.61 -17.84
CA LEU A 348 -1.57 12.90 -17.11
C LEU A 348 -0.83 14.11 -17.71
N ASN A 349 -0.74 14.23 -19.03
CA ASN A 349 -0.12 15.38 -19.67
C ASN A 349 -0.82 16.71 -19.33
N LYS A 350 -2.11 16.72 -19.03
CA LYS A 350 -2.84 17.93 -18.60
C LYS A 350 -2.49 18.34 -17.17
N VAL A 351 -2.16 17.37 -16.31
CA VAL A 351 -1.91 17.58 -14.87
C VAL A 351 -0.42 17.71 -14.59
N ASP A 352 0.38 16.76 -15.10
CA ASP A 352 1.83 16.68 -14.90
C ASP A 352 2.50 16.01 -16.12
N PRO A 353 3.01 16.78 -17.07
CA PRO A 353 3.72 16.25 -18.24
C PRO A 353 5.00 15.47 -17.90
N ALA A 354 5.61 15.71 -16.73
CA ALA A 354 6.79 14.99 -16.30
C ALA A 354 6.39 13.56 -15.83
N ALA A 355 5.34 13.45 -15.04
CA ALA A 355 4.77 12.17 -14.64
C ALA A 355 4.34 11.33 -15.85
N ALA A 356 3.72 11.96 -16.87
CA ALA A 356 3.31 11.27 -18.11
C ALA A 356 4.50 10.65 -18.88
N LYS A 357 5.71 11.18 -18.71
CA LYS A 357 6.94 10.70 -19.36
C LYS A 357 7.83 9.85 -18.45
N ASN A 358 7.50 9.74 -17.17
CA ASN A 358 8.31 9.01 -16.22
C ASN A 358 8.23 7.49 -16.49
N PRO A 359 9.36 6.79 -16.74
CA PRO A 359 9.37 5.37 -17.05
C PRO A 359 8.97 4.48 -15.85
N LEU A 360 8.95 4.99 -14.63
CA LEU A 360 8.47 4.27 -13.46
C LEU A 360 6.94 4.34 -13.31
N ILE A 361 6.31 5.33 -13.94
CA ILE A 361 4.84 5.46 -14.04
C ILE A 361 4.32 4.78 -15.31
N ASN A 362 5.08 4.92 -16.41
CA ASN A 362 4.79 4.31 -17.69
C ASN A 362 5.95 3.39 -18.11
N PRO A 363 6.10 2.24 -17.44
CA PRO A 363 7.22 1.34 -17.68
C PRO A 363 7.20 0.81 -19.13
N SER A 364 8.39 0.70 -19.72
CA SER A 364 8.54 0.12 -21.05
C SER A 364 8.14 -1.35 -21.04
N LYS A 365 7.81 -1.85 -22.23
CA LYS A 365 7.52 -3.29 -22.40
C LYS A 365 8.67 -4.18 -21.87
N GLU A 366 9.92 -3.76 -22.07
CA GLU A 366 11.09 -4.51 -21.58
C GLU A 366 11.08 -4.62 -20.04
N VAL A 367 10.75 -3.53 -19.33
CA VAL A 367 10.63 -3.54 -17.86
C VAL A 367 9.49 -4.44 -17.43
N LEU A 368 8.32 -4.34 -18.09
CA LEU A 368 7.16 -5.17 -17.79
C LEU A 368 7.43 -6.66 -18.05
N ASP A 369 8.10 -7.01 -19.13
CA ASP A 369 8.44 -8.40 -19.45
C ASP A 369 9.37 -9.04 -18.39
N LYS A 370 10.27 -8.26 -17.79
CA LYS A 370 11.15 -8.66 -16.70
C LYS A 370 10.49 -8.63 -15.32
N SER A 371 9.34 -8.00 -15.19
CA SER A 371 8.64 -7.86 -13.92
C SER A 371 7.55 -8.92 -13.79
N LYS A 372 7.46 -9.57 -12.63
CA LYS A 372 6.56 -10.69 -12.39
C LYS A 372 5.70 -10.47 -11.15
N GLY A 373 4.39 -10.71 -11.30
CA GLY A 373 3.48 -10.79 -10.16
C GLY A 373 3.53 -12.17 -9.50
N TRP A 374 3.38 -12.21 -8.19
CA TRP A 374 3.21 -13.49 -7.51
C TRP A 374 1.94 -14.20 -7.97
N ALA A 375 2.05 -15.53 -8.16
CA ALA A 375 0.84 -16.34 -8.29
C ALA A 375 0.01 -16.24 -7.00
N PRO A 376 -1.32 -16.36 -7.10
CA PRO A 376 -2.16 -16.55 -5.92
C PRO A 376 -1.69 -17.77 -5.11
N LEU A 377 -1.44 -17.56 -3.82
CA LEU A 377 -1.06 -18.64 -2.89
C LEU A 377 -2.31 -19.25 -2.26
N THR A 378 -2.26 -20.54 -1.94
CA THR A 378 -3.27 -21.15 -1.06
C THR A 378 -3.11 -20.61 0.37
N ASP A 379 -4.14 -20.80 1.20
CA ASP A 379 -4.08 -20.38 2.61
C ASP A 379 -2.94 -21.11 3.37
N GLU A 380 -2.70 -22.38 3.04
CA GLU A 380 -1.60 -23.18 3.61
C GLU A 380 -0.24 -22.61 3.19
N GLN A 381 -0.05 -22.32 1.90
CA GLN A 381 1.18 -21.71 1.39
C GLN A 381 1.41 -20.33 1.99
N THR A 382 0.37 -19.51 2.06
CA THR A 382 0.44 -18.17 2.66
C THR A 382 0.90 -18.26 4.11
N LYS A 383 0.29 -19.16 4.88
CA LYS A 383 0.65 -19.38 6.29
C LYS A 383 2.08 -19.91 6.42
N GLU A 384 2.43 -20.94 5.65
CA GLU A 384 3.76 -21.56 5.67
C GLU A 384 4.87 -20.54 5.38
N TYR A 385 4.72 -19.75 4.31
CA TYR A 385 5.75 -18.80 3.88
C TYR A 385 5.85 -17.61 4.84
N ASN A 386 4.73 -17.09 5.32
CA ASN A 386 4.71 -16.01 6.29
C ASN A 386 5.32 -16.45 7.63
N ASP A 387 4.96 -17.62 8.16
CA ASP A 387 5.52 -18.13 9.42
C ASP A 387 7.05 -18.37 9.30
N ALA A 388 7.50 -18.96 8.18
CA ALA A 388 8.90 -19.21 7.94
C ALA A 388 9.72 -17.91 7.79
N TYR A 389 9.16 -16.90 7.12
CA TYR A 389 9.83 -15.60 6.96
C TYR A 389 9.79 -14.78 8.25
N ALA A 390 8.68 -14.76 8.98
CA ALA A 390 8.55 -14.11 10.27
C ALA A 390 9.56 -14.66 11.30
N ALA A 391 9.85 -15.97 11.27
CA ALA A 391 10.89 -16.56 12.11
C ALA A 391 12.30 -15.98 11.84
N VAL A 392 12.54 -15.43 10.66
CA VAL A 392 13.80 -14.75 10.31
C VAL A 392 13.71 -13.26 10.60
N THR A 393 12.60 -12.60 10.22
CA THR A 393 12.47 -11.14 10.39
C THR A 393 12.29 -10.73 11.84
N GLY A 394 11.75 -11.59 12.70
CA GLY A 394 11.48 -11.32 14.10
C GLY A 394 10.11 -10.65 14.31
N GLY A 395 9.19 -10.81 13.35
CA GLY A 395 7.82 -10.33 13.38
C GLY A 395 6.89 -11.23 14.15
#